data_61f5947b15b2a64cdd6a5f212cbe4226
#
_entry.id   61f5947b15b2a64cdd6a5f212cbe4226
#
_cell.length_a   1.000
_cell.length_b   1.000
_cell.length_c   1.000
_cell.angle_alpha   90.00
_cell.angle_beta   90.00
_cell.angle_gamma   90.00
#
_symmetry.space_group_name_H-M   'P 1'
#
loop_
_entity.id
_entity.type
_entity.pdbx_description
1 polymer ?
#
loop_
_entity_poly.entity_id
_entity_poly.type
_entity_poly.pdbx_seq_one_letter_code
_entity_poly.pdbx_strand_id
1 'polypeptide(L)'
;GEPADLDYTNQQEELFSGNPLLASWGKMGRDFLYQLVRDEENIQAISRDYYAELPEKTLLGQIQNQILTLSHGALNVEKNDRSLVVKSCHSAMREVEVLHDYLLDLFNQNQHKAKEEQITPKDVVVMVADVNQYTPYIQAVFGANSADAPTIPFSISDSKLSESDVIVS
;
A
#
# COMPACT_ATOMS: atom_id res chain seq x y z
N GLY A 1 -21.48 42.17 6.62
CA GLY A 1 -21.90 40.81 6.49
C GLY A 1 -20.96 39.92 7.22
N GLU A 2 -21.41 39.33 8.35
CA GLU A 2 -20.68 38.33 9.10
C GLU A 2 -20.48 37.08 8.22
N PRO A 3 -19.31 36.41 8.29
CA PRO A 3 -19.13 35.13 7.61
C PRO A 3 -20.04 34.10 8.28
N ALA A 4 -20.82 33.39 7.47
CA ALA A 4 -21.69 32.32 7.92
C ALA A 4 -20.89 31.29 8.73
N ASP A 5 -21.31 31.02 9.97
CA ASP A 5 -20.85 29.91 10.75
C ASP A 5 -21.04 28.61 9.95
N LEU A 6 -19.93 28.06 9.49
CA LEU A 6 -19.89 26.73 8.92
C LEU A 6 -20.18 25.75 10.05
N ASP A 7 -21.38 25.16 9.99
CA ASP A 7 -21.85 24.19 10.97
C ASP A 7 -20.99 22.91 10.91
N TYR A 8 -19.97 22.86 11.75
CA TYR A 8 -19.03 21.73 11.86
C TYR A 8 -19.68 20.43 12.35
N THR A 9 -20.89 20.49 12.91
CA THR A 9 -21.65 19.31 13.36
C THR A 9 -22.20 18.52 12.18
N ASN A 10 -22.73 19.18 11.14
CA ASN A 10 -23.19 18.49 9.92
C ASN A 10 -22.05 17.90 9.11
N GLN A 11 -20.85 18.47 9.13
CA GLN A 11 -19.69 17.91 8.46
C GLN A 11 -19.20 16.58 9.07
N GLN A 12 -19.40 16.37 10.37
CA GLN A 12 -19.07 15.09 10.99
C GLN A 12 -20.07 13.98 10.62
N GLU A 13 -21.35 14.28 10.49
CA GLU A 13 -22.36 13.30 10.04
C GLU A 13 -22.22 12.93 8.55
N GLU A 14 -21.86 13.88 7.69
CA GLU A 14 -21.55 13.61 6.28
C GLU A 14 -20.26 12.81 6.11
N LEU A 15 -19.26 12.98 7.00
CA LEU A 15 -18.02 12.17 7.03
C LEU A 15 -18.28 10.70 7.36
N PHE A 16 -19.37 10.37 8.06
CA PHE A 16 -19.78 9.02 8.37
C PHE A 16 -20.74 8.41 7.33
N SER A 17 -21.21 9.21 6.36
CA SER A 17 -22.09 8.80 5.27
C SER A 17 -21.28 8.18 4.13
N GLY A 18 -20.64 7.03 4.36
CA GLY A 18 -19.85 6.38 3.33
C GLY A 18 -18.99 5.26 3.89
N ASN A 19 -17.98 4.85 3.13
CA ASN A 19 -17.07 3.81 3.59
C ASN A 19 -16.12 4.34 4.69
N PRO A 20 -16.11 3.76 5.91
CA PRO A 20 -15.31 4.27 7.04
C PRO A 20 -13.80 4.21 6.82
N LEU A 21 -13.30 3.29 6.01
CA LEU A 21 -11.88 3.22 5.66
C LEU A 21 -11.49 4.42 4.79
N LEU A 22 -12.32 4.74 3.79
CA LEU A 22 -12.08 5.90 2.93
C LEU A 22 -12.20 7.20 3.73
N ALA A 23 -13.15 7.31 4.63
CA ALA A 23 -13.29 8.50 5.50
C ALA A 23 -12.04 8.72 6.37
N SER A 24 -11.47 7.65 6.91
CA SER A 24 -10.28 7.70 7.76
C SER A 24 -8.99 7.93 6.96
N TRP A 25 -8.76 7.16 5.91
CA TRP A 25 -7.50 7.15 5.15
C TRP A 25 -7.49 8.13 3.96
N GLY A 26 -8.65 8.45 3.43
CA GLY A 26 -8.80 9.34 2.28
C GLY A 26 -8.60 10.82 2.53
N LYS A 27 -8.45 11.26 3.80
CA LYS A 27 -8.35 12.68 4.13
C LYS A 27 -7.21 13.39 3.39
N MET A 28 -6.00 12.83 3.44
CA MET A 28 -4.84 13.44 2.76
C MET A 28 -5.03 13.50 1.23
N GLY A 29 -5.59 12.44 0.64
CA GLY A 29 -5.88 12.39 -0.79
C GLY A 29 -6.94 13.43 -1.19
N ARG A 30 -7.97 13.61 -0.39
CA ARG A 30 -8.99 14.63 -0.59
C ARG A 30 -8.43 16.05 -0.47
N ASP A 31 -7.61 16.29 0.54
CA ASP A 31 -6.97 17.60 0.74
C ASP A 31 -6.04 17.94 -0.43
N PHE A 32 -5.29 16.95 -0.93
CA PHE A 32 -4.45 17.08 -2.11
C PHE A 32 -5.27 17.34 -3.38
N LEU A 33 -6.34 16.56 -3.60
CA LEU A 33 -7.24 16.75 -4.73
C LEU A 33 -7.89 18.14 -4.72
N TYR A 34 -8.30 18.59 -3.53
CA TYR A 34 -8.85 19.94 -3.35
C TYR A 34 -7.86 21.04 -3.75
N GLN A 35 -6.58 20.87 -3.41
CA GLN A 35 -5.54 21.82 -3.84
C GLN A 35 -5.36 21.82 -5.36
N LEU A 36 -5.37 20.64 -5.99
CA LEU A 36 -5.28 20.53 -7.46
C LEU A 36 -6.45 21.19 -8.18
N VAL A 37 -7.67 20.96 -7.68
CA VAL A 37 -8.90 21.55 -8.28
C VAL A 37 -8.98 23.06 -8.07
N ARG A 38 -8.43 23.56 -6.96
CA ARG A 38 -8.45 25.01 -6.68
C ARG A 38 -7.59 25.83 -7.65
N ASP A 39 -6.55 25.24 -8.21
CA ASP A 39 -5.65 25.90 -9.16
C ASP A 39 -6.11 25.73 -10.63
N GLU A 40 -7.35 25.27 -10.87
CA GLU A 40 -7.89 24.91 -12.19
C GLU A 40 -8.06 26.04 -13.20
N GLU A 41 -7.82 27.30 -12.88
CA GLU A 41 -7.84 28.36 -13.89
C GLU A 41 -6.80 28.16 -15.01
N ASN A 42 -5.85 27.23 -14.86
CA ASN A 42 -4.76 26.99 -15.82
C ASN A 42 -4.54 25.53 -16.24
N ILE A 43 -5.31 24.56 -15.71
CA ILE A 43 -5.07 23.14 -16.03
C ILE A 43 -6.31 22.57 -16.71
N GLN A 44 -6.22 22.35 -18.03
CA GLN A 44 -7.15 21.43 -18.73
C GLN A 44 -6.86 20.01 -18.25
N ALA A 45 -7.38 19.67 -17.07
CA ALA A 45 -7.24 18.35 -16.51
C ALA A 45 -8.06 17.36 -17.35
N ILE A 46 -7.38 16.47 -18.07
CA ILE A 46 -8.01 15.31 -18.69
C ILE A 46 -8.25 14.31 -17.56
N SER A 47 -9.46 14.31 -16.99
CA SER A 47 -9.86 13.28 -16.06
C SER A 47 -10.15 11.98 -16.83
N ARG A 48 -9.48 10.89 -16.42
CA ARG A 48 -9.76 9.54 -16.91
C ARG A 48 -10.12 8.66 -15.73
N ASP A 49 -11.26 8.01 -15.81
CA ASP A 49 -11.70 7.05 -14.81
C ASP A 49 -11.17 5.66 -15.20
N TYR A 50 -10.32 5.11 -14.33
CA TYR A 50 -9.75 3.77 -14.47
C TYR A 50 -10.26 2.82 -13.38
N TYR A 51 -11.22 3.27 -12.56
CA TYR A 51 -11.77 2.44 -11.49
C TYR A 51 -12.68 1.36 -12.07
N ALA A 52 -12.43 0.12 -11.66
CA ALA A 52 -13.23 -1.03 -12.05
C ALA A 52 -13.56 -1.87 -10.82
N GLU A 53 -14.77 -2.42 -10.79
CA GLU A 53 -15.15 -3.40 -9.78
C GLU A 53 -14.32 -4.67 -9.94
N LEU A 54 -13.87 -5.21 -8.82
CA LEU A 54 -13.11 -6.45 -8.75
C LEU A 54 -14.04 -7.64 -8.45
N PRO A 55 -13.67 -8.86 -8.85
CA PRO A 55 -14.40 -10.05 -8.42
C PRO A 55 -14.45 -10.16 -6.89
N GLU A 56 -15.64 -10.24 -6.29
CA GLU A 56 -15.85 -10.32 -4.84
C GLU A 56 -15.50 -11.69 -4.23
N LYS A 57 -14.51 -12.39 -4.80
CA LYS A 57 -14.09 -13.72 -4.33
C LYS A 57 -13.15 -13.69 -3.14
N THR A 58 -12.53 -12.54 -2.89
CA THR A 58 -11.52 -12.39 -1.84
C THR A 58 -11.90 -11.27 -0.88
N LEU A 59 -11.43 -11.33 0.34
CA LEU A 59 -11.62 -10.27 1.34
C LEU A 59 -11.11 -8.93 0.84
N LEU A 60 -9.93 -8.90 0.24
CA LEU A 60 -9.36 -7.66 -0.31
C LEU A 60 -10.23 -7.08 -1.43
N GLY A 61 -10.71 -7.92 -2.36
CA GLY A 61 -11.61 -7.48 -3.44
C GLY A 61 -12.91 -6.90 -2.91
N GLN A 62 -13.51 -7.51 -1.89
CA GLN A 62 -14.72 -7.00 -1.24
C GLN A 62 -14.47 -5.63 -0.59
N ILE A 63 -13.34 -5.46 0.14
CA ILE A 63 -12.98 -4.19 0.76
C ILE A 63 -12.78 -3.11 -0.30
N GLN A 64 -12.06 -3.40 -1.37
CA GLN A 64 -11.81 -2.46 -2.47
C GLN A 64 -13.10 -2.03 -3.17
N ASN A 65 -14.02 -2.98 -3.42
CA ASN A 65 -15.32 -2.65 -3.99
C ASN A 65 -16.19 -1.80 -3.05
N GLN A 66 -16.18 -2.08 -1.75
CA GLN A 66 -16.89 -1.24 -0.77
C GLN A 66 -16.33 0.19 -0.73
N ILE A 67 -15.01 0.36 -0.86
CA ILE A 67 -14.39 1.69 -0.98
C ILE A 67 -14.83 2.37 -2.27
N LEU A 68 -14.80 1.65 -3.39
CA LEU A 68 -15.17 2.17 -4.71
C LEU A 68 -16.63 2.61 -4.77
N THR A 69 -17.54 1.79 -4.23
CA THR A 69 -18.97 2.06 -4.24
C THR A 69 -19.45 2.89 -3.05
N LEU A 70 -18.54 3.37 -2.20
CA LEU A 70 -18.85 4.10 -0.95
C LEU A 70 -19.83 3.35 -0.05
N SER A 71 -19.84 2.03 -0.13
CA SER A 71 -20.73 1.18 0.65
C SER A 71 -20.07 0.67 1.93
N HIS A 72 -20.90 0.18 2.83
CA HIS A 72 -20.50 -0.45 4.07
C HIS A 72 -21.39 -1.65 4.35
N GLY A 73 -20.79 -2.82 4.52
CA GLY A 73 -21.54 -4.05 4.72
C GLY A 73 -20.70 -5.16 5.34
N ALA A 74 -21.33 -6.27 5.66
CA ALA A 74 -20.65 -7.46 6.13
C ALA A 74 -19.74 -8.02 5.03
N LEU A 75 -18.53 -8.41 5.44
CA LEU A 75 -17.55 -9.05 4.57
C LEU A 75 -17.62 -10.56 4.77
N ASN A 76 -17.57 -11.30 3.67
CA ASN A 76 -17.53 -12.76 3.70
C ASN A 76 -16.07 -13.23 3.57
N VAL A 77 -15.55 -13.85 4.63
CA VAL A 77 -14.17 -14.33 4.67
C VAL A 77 -14.15 -15.83 4.45
N GLU A 78 -13.61 -16.27 3.33
CA GLU A 78 -13.38 -17.69 3.09
C GLU A 78 -12.18 -18.19 3.90
N LYS A 79 -12.28 -19.43 4.41
CA LYS A 79 -11.26 -20.04 5.30
C LYS A 79 -9.84 -20.05 4.70
N ASN A 80 -9.73 -20.14 3.38
CA ASN A 80 -8.46 -20.23 2.68
C ASN A 80 -8.06 -18.93 1.99
N ASP A 81 -8.80 -17.85 2.24
CA ASP A 81 -8.45 -16.54 1.66
C ASP A 81 -7.15 -16.01 2.28
N ARG A 82 -6.22 -15.65 1.41
CA ARG A 82 -4.92 -15.06 1.75
C ARG A 82 -4.71 -13.70 1.09
N SER A 83 -5.77 -13.09 0.61
CA SER A 83 -5.68 -11.77 -0.04
C SER A 83 -5.31 -10.65 0.92
N LEU A 84 -5.60 -10.84 2.21
CA LEU A 84 -5.19 -9.95 3.30
C LEU A 84 -4.63 -10.80 4.44
N VAL A 85 -3.37 -10.58 4.79
CA VAL A 85 -2.69 -11.34 5.85
C VAL A 85 -2.06 -10.36 6.84
N VAL A 86 -2.30 -10.58 8.12
CA VAL A 86 -1.69 -9.82 9.22
C VAL A 86 -0.75 -10.74 9.98
N LYS A 87 0.51 -10.31 10.16
CA LYS A 87 1.52 -11.00 10.95
C LYS A 87 1.92 -10.14 12.12
N SER A 88 1.94 -10.71 13.33
CA SER A 88 2.44 -10.04 14.52
C SER A 88 3.83 -10.57 14.85
N CYS A 89 4.81 -9.69 14.93
CA CYS A 89 6.19 -10.03 15.23
C CYS A 89 6.67 -9.28 16.47
N HIS A 90 7.70 -9.82 17.15
CA HIS A 90 8.22 -9.25 18.39
C HIS A 90 9.38 -8.27 18.21
N SER A 91 9.88 -8.12 16.97
CA SER A 91 10.97 -7.19 16.65
C SER A 91 10.95 -6.83 15.16
N ALA A 92 11.52 -5.66 14.83
CA ALA A 92 11.67 -5.20 13.45
C ALA A 92 12.48 -6.17 12.57
N MET A 93 13.52 -6.77 13.14
CA MET A 93 14.29 -7.82 12.46
C MET A 93 13.40 -9.00 12.09
N ARG A 94 12.56 -9.47 13.03
CA ARG A 94 11.64 -10.59 12.79
C ARG A 94 10.54 -10.24 11.77
N GLU A 95 10.09 -9.00 11.71
CA GLU A 95 9.16 -8.54 10.69
C GLU A 95 9.75 -8.68 9.29
N VAL A 96 11.01 -8.26 9.12
CA VAL A 96 11.71 -8.35 7.84
C VAL A 96 11.99 -9.80 7.44
N GLU A 97 12.39 -10.66 8.39
CA GLU A 97 12.57 -12.10 8.13
C GLU A 97 11.27 -12.78 7.68
N VAL A 98 10.16 -12.52 8.40
CA VAL A 98 8.85 -13.08 8.06
C VAL A 98 8.35 -12.58 6.71
N LEU A 99 8.63 -11.32 6.36
CA LEU A 99 8.32 -10.77 5.04
C LEU A 99 9.13 -11.49 3.96
N HIS A 100 10.42 -11.69 4.17
CA HIS A 100 11.30 -12.38 3.22
C HIS A 100 10.82 -13.81 2.95
N ASP A 101 10.55 -14.57 4.03
CA ASP A 101 10.02 -15.94 3.91
C ASP A 101 8.69 -15.99 3.18
N TYR A 102 7.79 -15.03 3.47
CA TYR A 102 6.50 -14.91 2.80
C TYR A 102 6.64 -14.62 1.30
N LEU A 103 7.57 -13.75 0.92
CA LEU A 103 7.82 -13.43 -0.49
C LEU A 103 8.44 -14.60 -1.23
N LEU A 104 9.36 -15.35 -0.61
CA LEU A 104 9.92 -16.57 -1.19
C LEU A 104 8.81 -17.61 -1.46
N ASP A 105 7.93 -17.84 -0.49
CA ASP A 105 6.79 -18.76 -0.63
C ASP A 105 5.85 -18.27 -1.76
N LEU A 106 5.55 -16.98 -1.79
CA LEU A 106 4.71 -16.36 -2.82
C LEU A 106 5.29 -16.57 -4.23
N PHE A 107 6.57 -16.30 -4.43
CA PHE A 107 7.22 -16.47 -5.72
C PHE A 107 7.32 -17.94 -6.12
N ASN A 108 7.61 -18.82 -5.20
CA ASN A 108 7.63 -20.27 -5.46
C ASN A 108 6.27 -20.80 -5.90
N GLN A 109 5.20 -20.40 -5.22
CA GLN A 109 3.84 -20.80 -5.59
C GLN A 109 3.41 -20.25 -6.95
N ASN A 110 3.94 -19.09 -7.36
CA ASN A 110 3.63 -18.48 -8.65
C ASN A 110 4.39 -19.07 -9.84
N GLN A 111 5.47 -19.83 -9.62
CA GLN A 111 6.25 -20.43 -10.73
C GLN A 111 5.44 -21.34 -11.64
N HIS A 112 4.34 -21.90 -11.16
CA HIS A 112 3.47 -22.81 -11.91
C HIS A 112 2.39 -22.09 -12.72
N LYS A 113 2.26 -20.77 -12.59
CA LYS A 113 1.31 -19.96 -13.36
C LYS A 113 1.88 -19.60 -14.74
N ALA A 114 1.00 -19.18 -15.66
CA ALA A 114 1.42 -18.60 -16.93
C ALA A 114 2.30 -17.36 -16.68
N LYS A 115 3.27 -17.10 -17.56
CA LYS A 115 4.26 -15.99 -17.35
C LYS A 115 3.60 -14.64 -17.14
N GLU A 116 2.49 -14.40 -17.82
CA GLU A 116 1.72 -13.14 -17.74
C GLU A 116 0.99 -12.98 -16.41
N GLU A 117 0.77 -14.08 -15.69
CA GLU A 117 0.08 -14.10 -14.39
C GLU A 117 1.06 -14.24 -13.20
N GLN A 118 2.35 -14.39 -13.48
CA GLN A 118 3.36 -14.54 -12.43
C GLN A 118 3.62 -13.21 -11.74
N ILE A 119 3.51 -13.22 -10.41
CA ILE A 119 3.95 -12.10 -9.57
C ILE A 119 5.48 -12.15 -9.50
N THR A 120 6.10 -11.03 -9.82
CA THR A 120 7.56 -10.84 -9.80
C THR A 120 7.95 -9.83 -8.73
N PRO A 121 9.22 -9.73 -8.34
CA PRO A 121 9.65 -8.70 -7.38
C PRO A 121 9.29 -7.26 -7.77
N LYS A 122 9.10 -6.97 -9.06
CA LYS A 122 8.67 -5.65 -9.56
C LYS A 122 7.22 -5.31 -9.21
N ASP A 123 6.42 -6.32 -8.93
CA ASP A 123 4.99 -6.17 -8.62
C ASP A 123 4.75 -6.00 -7.12
N VAL A 124 5.82 -6.02 -6.32
CA VAL A 124 5.76 -5.93 -4.85
C VAL A 124 6.28 -4.60 -4.37
N VAL A 125 5.49 -3.92 -3.55
CA VAL A 125 5.89 -2.69 -2.84
C VAL A 125 5.81 -2.95 -1.35
N VAL A 126 6.89 -2.60 -0.63
CA VAL A 126 6.95 -2.65 0.83
C VAL A 126 6.99 -1.22 1.36
N MET A 127 6.07 -0.88 2.24
CA MET A 127 6.00 0.44 2.87
C MET A 127 6.28 0.31 4.36
N VAL A 128 7.11 1.19 4.89
CA VAL A 128 7.47 1.27 6.31
C VAL A 128 7.31 2.71 6.80
N ALA A 129 7.01 2.87 8.08
CA ALA A 129 6.82 4.21 8.66
C ALA A 129 8.12 5.02 8.70
N ASP A 130 9.25 4.37 8.96
CA ASP A 130 10.58 4.97 8.96
C ASP A 130 11.58 4.04 8.27
N VAL A 131 11.90 4.36 7.02
CA VAL A 131 12.81 3.56 6.21
C VAL A 131 14.24 3.49 6.80
N ASN A 132 14.69 4.57 7.45
CA ASN A 132 16.05 4.58 8.01
C ASN A 132 16.20 3.59 9.16
N GLN A 133 15.14 3.41 9.95
CA GLN A 133 15.12 2.42 11.05
C GLN A 133 15.15 0.98 10.51
N TYR A 134 14.49 0.71 9.38
CA TYR A 134 14.40 -0.63 8.81
C TYR A 134 15.54 -0.99 7.86
N THR A 135 16.22 -0.01 7.28
CA THR A 135 17.31 -0.22 6.30
C THR A 135 18.36 -1.23 6.75
N PRO A 136 18.90 -1.21 7.98
CA PRO A 136 19.89 -2.20 8.42
C PRO A 136 19.35 -3.63 8.41
N TYR A 137 18.11 -3.82 8.80
CA TYR A 137 17.47 -5.14 8.82
C TYR A 137 17.16 -5.64 7.41
N ILE A 138 16.69 -4.74 6.52
CA ILE A 138 16.46 -5.07 5.11
C ILE A 138 17.78 -5.50 4.46
N GLN A 139 18.85 -4.75 4.65
CA GLN A 139 20.17 -5.10 4.09
C GLN A 139 20.70 -6.41 4.66
N ALA A 140 20.49 -6.68 5.95
CA ALA A 140 20.94 -7.92 6.57
C ALA A 140 20.19 -9.16 6.04
N VAL A 141 18.88 -9.05 5.80
CA VAL A 141 18.04 -10.20 5.38
C VAL A 141 18.03 -10.37 3.87
N PHE A 142 17.75 -9.30 3.11
CA PHE A 142 17.66 -9.36 1.66
C PHE A 142 18.99 -9.26 0.95
N GLY A 143 20.01 -8.62 1.58
CA GLY A 143 21.37 -8.49 1.05
C GLY A 143 22.27 -9.67 1.39
N ALA A 144 21.83 -10.64 2.19
CA ALA A 144 22.61 -11.81 2.53
C ALA A 144 22.81 -12.69 1.29
N ASN A 145 23.97 -12.54 0.64
CA ASN A 145 24.38 -13.37 -0.48
C ASN A 145 24.89 -14.71 0.05
N SER A 146 24.02 -15.71 0.17
CA SER A 146 24.48 -17.09 0.30
C SER A 146 24.42 -17.75 -1.09
N ALA A 147 25.48 -18.46 -1.47
CA ALA A 147 25.59 -19.10 -2.78
C ALA A 147 24.46 -20.10 -3.08
N ASP A 148 23.76 -20.57 -2.05
CA ASP A 148 22.75 -21.61 -2.13
C ASP A 148 21.32 -21.12 -1.85
N ALA A 149 21.10 -19.83 -1.54
CA ALA A 149 19.76 -19.31 -1.25
C ALA A 149 19.22 -18.42 -2.39
N PRO A 150 17.94 -18.55 -2.74
CA PRO A 150 17.33 -17.67 -3.73
C PRO A 150 17.34 -16.23 -3.24
N THR A 151 17.88 -15.32 -4.03
CA THR A 151 17.95 -13.89 -3.73
C THR A 151 16.76 -13.16 -4.33
N ILE A 152 16.11 -12.32 -3.55
CA ILE A 152 15.04 -11.42 -4.00
C ILE A 152 15.69 -10.07 -4.29
N PRO A 153 15.69 -9.59 -5.55
CA PRO A 153 16.19 -8.26 -5.87
C PRO A 153 15.31 -7.19 -5.22
N PHE A 154 15.92 -6.18 -4.60
CA PHE A 154 15.23 -5.09 -3.92
C PHE A 154 15.93 -3.76 -4.14
N SER A 155 15.21 -2.67 -3.92
CA SER A 155 15.76 -1.31 -3.83
C SER A 155 15.11 -0.57 -2.67
N ILE A 156 15.87 0.30 -2.02
CA ILE A 156 15.38 1.14 -0.92
C ILE A 156 15.31 2.58 -1.42
N SER A 157 14.10 3.16 -1.41
CA SER A 157 13.88 4.57 -1.72
C SER A 157 13.86 5.38 -0.42
N ASP A 158 14.15 6.68 -0.51
CA ASP A 158 14.07 7.65 0.60
C ASP A 158 15.01 7.38 1.79
N SER A 159 15.97 6.44 1.65
CA SER A 159 17.06 6.37 2.61
C SER A 159 17.92 7.63 2.48
N LYS A 160 18.25 8.28 3.60
CA LYS A 160 19.28 9.32 3.59
C LYS A 160 20.54 8.66 3.04
N LEU A 161 21.02 9.14 1.88
CA LEU A 161 22.32 8.75 1.33
C LEU A 161 23.33 8.92 2.45
N SER A 162 23.88 7.79 2.93
CA SER A 162 25.02 7.83 3.83
C SER A 162 26.13 8.54 3.03
N GLU A 163 26.73 9.59 3.60
CA GLU A 163 27.86 10.31 3.02
C GLU A 163 29.10 9.43 2.73
N SER A 164 28.99 8.14 2.86
CA SER A 164 30.05 7.14 2.69
C SER A 164 30.13 6.52 1.29
N ASP A 165 29.24 6.83 0.35
CA ASP A 165 29.47 6.51 -1.07
C ASP A 165 30.39 7.55 -1.73
N VAL A 166 31.59 7.66 -1.18
CA VAL A 166 32.71 8.28 -1.88
C VAL A 166 33.03 7.40 -3.07
N ILE A 167 32.65 7.85 -4.25
CA ILE A 167 33.07 7.29 -5.52
C ILE A 167 34.59 7.37 -5.54
N VAL A 168 35.26 6.26 -5.28
CA VAL A 168 36.67 6.10 -5.59
C VAL A 168 36.74 5.83 -7.08
N SER A 169 37.08 6.89 -7.83
CA SER A 169 37.43 6.83 -9.24
C SER A 169 38.83 6.24 -9.44
#